data_cfadff2b4acbac89b759464f50a78ed6
#
_entry.id   cfadff2b4acbac89b759464f50a78ed6
#
_cell.length_a   1.000
_cell.length_b   1.000
_cell.length_c   1.000
_cell.angle_alpha   90.00
_cell.angle_beta   90.00
_cell.angle_gamma   90.00
#
_symmetry.space_group_name_H-M   'P 1'
#
loop_
_entity.id
_entity.type
_entity.pdbx_description
1 polymer ?
#
loop_
_entity_poly.entity_id
_entity_poly.type
_entity_poly.pdbx_seq_one_letter_code
_entity_poly.pdbx_strand_id
1 'polypeptide(L)'
;MPKLALYVPLKAKSGKEAELEAFLKQGAELAAQEPGTVTWYALSEGPGRFAIFDTFEDEAGRDAHLNGPIAAALMAKAEELLAEPPQIHKISLVAAK
;
A
#
# COMPACT_ATOMS: atom_id res chain seq x y z
N MET A 1 -6.90 -5.09 -18.69
CA MET A 1 -5.67 -5.34 -17.93
C MET A 1 -5.17 -4.05 -17.29
N PRO A 2 -4.89 -4.04 -15.99
CA PRO A 2 -4.30 -2.84 -15.37
C PRO A 2 -2.93 -2.54 -15.97
N LYS A 3 -2.57 -1.28 -16.05
CA LYS A 3 -1.33 -0.82 -16.69
C LYS A 3 -0.32 -0.25 -15.72
N LEU A 4 -0.79 0.28 -14.61
CA LEU A 4 0.06 0.97 -13.63
C LEU A 4 -0.06 0.31 -12.27
N ALA A 5 0.97 0.49 -11.46
CA ALA A 5 1.00 -0.06 -10.12
C ALA A 5 1.76 0.85 -9.16
N LEU A 6 1.61 0.55 -7.88
CA LEU A 6 2.44 1.12 -6.82
C LEU A 6 3.05 -0.04 -6.04
N TYR A 7 4.29 0.13 -5.64
CA TYR A 7 4.95 -0.77 -4.72
C TYR A 7 5.49 0.06 -3.56
N VAL A 8 5.04 -0.25 -2.34
CA VAL A 8 5.36 0.55 -1.16
C VAL A 8 5.91 -0.37 -0.08
N PRO A 9 7.25 -0.54 -0.02
CA PRO A 9 7.86 -1.33 1.05
C PRO A 9 7.76 -0.60 2.39
N LEU A 10 7.51 -1.36 3.45
CA LEU A 10 7.29 -0.84 4.80
C LEU A 10 8.13 -1.65 5.77
N LYS A 11 8.83 -0.95 6.66
CA LYS A 11 9.59 -1.59 7.73
C LYS A 11 8.98 -1.20 9.07
N ALA A 12 8.51 -2.19 9.82
CA ALA A 12 7.90 -1.94 11.12
C ALA A 12 8.95 -1.54 12.16
N LYS A 13 8.58 -0.63 13.04
CA LYS A 13 9.37 -0.38 14.25
C LYS A 13 9.38 -1.65 15.08
N SER A 14 10.48 -1.87 15.82
CA SER A 14 10.57 -2.98 16.75
C SER A 14 9.42 -2.91 17.75
N GLY A 15 8.68 -4.01 17.87
CA GLY A 15 7.51 -4.07 18.75
C GLY A 15 6.21 -3.60 18.13
N LYS A 16 6.24 -3.09 16.89
CA LYS A 16 5.04 -2.60 16.20
C LYS A 16 4.59 -3.48 15.05
N GLU A 17 5.21 -4.64 14.90
CA GLU A 17 4.92 -5.54 13.79
C GLU A 17 3.45 -5.96 13.73
N ALA A 18 2.87 -6.34 14.87
CA ALA A 18 1.47 -6.77 14.91
C ALA A 18 0.51 -5.61 14.63
N GLU A 19 0.83 -4.40 15.09
CA GLU A 19 0.00 -3.23 14.82
C GLU A 19 0.03 -2.86 13.34
N LEU A 20 1.20 -2.95 12.71
CA LEU A 20 1.31 -2.67 11.28
C LEU A 20 0.53 -3.70 10.47
N GLU A 21 0.64 -4.98 10.82
CA GLU A 21 -0.13 -6.01 10.14
C GLU A 21 -1.63 -5.77 10.27
N ALA A 22 -2.12 -5.41 11.47
CA ALA A 22 -3.53 -5.10 11.69
C ALA A 22 -3.97 -3.89 10.86
N PHE A 23 -3.13 -2.86 10.79
CA PHE A 23 -3.39 -1.68 9.98
C PHE A 23 -3.55 -2.05 8.50
N LEU A 24 -2.68 -2.91 7.98
CA LEU A 24 -2.73 -3.34 6.58
C LEU A 24 -4.00 -4.16 6.29
N LYS A 25 -4.43 -4.98 7.23
CA LYS A 25 -5.68 -5.74 7.06
C LYS A 25 -6.89 -4.81 6.97
N GLN A 26 -6.91 -3.74 7.76
CA GLN A 26 -7.96 -2.72 7.65
C GLN A 26 -7.88 -1.97 6.33
N GLY A 27 -6.67 -1.75 5.84
CA GLY A 27 -6.47 -1.10 4.55
C GLY A 27 -7.13 -1.84 3.39
N ALA A 28 -7.15 -3.16 3.44
CA ALA A 28 -7.81 -3.96 2.41
C ALA A 28 -9.30 -3.65 2.30
N GLU A 29 -9.97 -3.41 3.42
CA GLU A 29 -11.40 -3.08 3.42
C GLU A 29 -11.65 -1.70 2.79
N LEU A 30 -10.76 -0.75 3.05
CA LEU A 30 -10.86 0.57 2.44
C LEU A 30 -10.58 0.50 0.94
N ALA A 31 -9.59 -0.30 0.53
CA ALA A 31 -9.23 -0.46 -0.87
C ALA A 31 -10.39 -1.05 -1.68
N ALA A 32 -11.16 -1.96 -1.07
CA ALA A 32 -12.30 -2.57 -1.73
C ALA A 32 -13.38 -1.55 -2.12
N GLN A 33 -13.37 -0.36 -1.50
CA GLN A 33 -14.34 0.69 -1.80
C GLN A 33 -13.82 1.70 -2.81
N GLU A 34 -12.58 1.57 -3.26
CA GLU A 34 -11.99 2.50 -4.24
C GLU A 34 -12.23 2.01 -5.65
N PRO A 35 -13.07 2.72 -6.44
CA PRO A 35 -13.40 2.24 -7.78
C PRO A 35 -12.22 2.25 -8.75
N GLY A 36 -11.23 3.09 -8.53
CA GLY A 36 -10.05 3.19 -9.39
C GLY A 36 -8.94 2.21 -9.07
N THR A 37 -9.03 1.50 -7.94
CA THR A 37 -8.02 0.51 -7.54
C THR A 37 -8.49 -0.86 -8.02
N VAL A 38 -7.74 -1.46 -8.95
CA VAL A 38 -8.12 -2.75 -9.54
C VAL A 38 -7.82 -3.89 -8.56
N THR A 39 -6.58 -3.93 -8.05
CA THR A 39 -6.20 -4.89 -7.02
C THR A 39 -5.38 -4.18 -5.95
N TRP A 40 -5.39 -4.73 -4.75
CA TRP A 40 -4.62 -4.21 -3.63
C TRP A 40 -4.20 -5.39 -2.75
N TYR A 41 -2.90 -5.50 -2.50
CA TYR A 41 -2.35 -6.57 -1.67
C TYR A 41 -1.47 -5.99 -0.60
N ALA A 42 -1.57 -6.54 0.60
CA ALA A 42 -0.56 -6.35 1.63
C ALA A 42 0.31 -7.60 1.65
N LEU A 43 1.62 -7.42 1.65
CA LEU A 43 2.59 -8.49 1.52
C LEU A 43 3.43 -8.58 2.79
N SER A 44 3.82 -9.81 3.15
CA SER A 44 4.84 -10.04 4.17
C SER A 44 6.12 -10.46 3.46
N GLU A 45 7.19 -9.70 3.69
CA GLU A 45 8.49 -9.94 3.06
C GLU A 45 9.52 -10.51 4.05
N GLY A 46 9.06 -10.99 5.19
CA GLY A 46 9.89 -11.51 6.25
C GLY A 46 9.62 -10.79 7.57
N PRO A 47 10.29 -11.15 8.66
CA PRO A 47 10.03 -10.55 9.96
C PRO A 47 10.17 -9.03 9.93
N GLY A 48 9.11 -8.33 10.35
CA GLY A 48 9.10 -6.87 10.42
C GLY A 48 9.07 -6.15 9.09
N ARG A 49 9.01 -6.88 7.97
CA ARG A 49 9.00 -6.28 6.63
C ARG A 49 7.72 -6.61 5.91
N PHE A 50 7.05 -5.56 5.48
CA PHE A 50 5.78 -5.65 4.76
C PHE A 50 5.85 -4.80 3.50
N ALA A 51 4.88 -4.95 2.63
CA ALA A 51 4.76 -4.08 1.47
C ALA A 51 3.30 -4.02 1.03
N ILE A 52 2.97 -2.96 0.31
CA ILE A 52 1.70 -2.84 -0.38
C ILE A 52 2.00 -2.89 -1.87
N PHE A 53 1.24 -3.68 -2.61
CA PHE A 53 1.28 -3.72 -4.06
C PHE A 53 -0.14 -3.58 -4.57
N ASP A 54 -0.39 -2.56 -5.39
CA ASP A 54 -1.72 -2.33 -5.93
C ASP A 54 -1.64 -1.91 -7.40
N THR A 55 -2.73 -2.09 -8.12
CA THR A 55 -2.75 -1.87 -9.56
C THR A 55 -3.91 -0.99 -9.97
N PHE A 56 -3.72 -0.28 -11.09
CA PHE A 56 -4.65 0.73 -11.59
C PHE A 56 -4.71 0.67 -13.13
N GLU A 57 -5.87 0.98 -13.69
CA GLU A 57 -6.02 1.04 -15.14
C GLU A 57 -5.27 2.24 -15.75
N ASP A 58 -5.23 3.37 -15.01
CA ASP A 58 -4.67 4.61 -15.51
C ASP A 58 -4.13 5.48 -14.38
N GLU A 59 -3.52 6.61 -14.75
CA GLU A 59 -2.95 7.54 -13.77
C GLU A 59 -4.02 8.17 -12.89
N ALA A 60 -5.21 8.41 -13.41
CA ALA A 60 -6.28 9.01 -12.61
C ALA A 60 -6.66 8.10 -11.44
N GLY A 61 -6.74 6.80 -11.66
CA GLY A 61 -7.03 5.84 -10.58
C GLY A 61 -5.90 5.79 -9.56
N ARG A 62 -4.65 5.79 -10.02
CA ARG A 62 -3.50 5.77 -9.12
C ARG A 62 -3.40 7.05 -8.29
N ASP A 63 -3.62 8.20 -8.92
CA ASP A 63 -3.59 9.48 -8.21
C ASP A 63 -4.72 9.59 -7.20
N ALA A 64 -5.91 9.11 -7.55
CA ALA A 64 -7.03 9.09 -6.62
C ALA A 64 -6.71 8.25 -5.38
N HIS A 65 -6.04 7.10 -5.57
CA HIS A 65 -5.61 6.26 -4.45
C HIS A 65 -4.58 7.00 -3.57
N LEU A 66 -3.58 7.63 -4.18
CA LEU A 66 -2.55 8.35 -3.45
C LEU A 66 -3.09 9.55 -2.67
N ASN A 67 -4.20 10.11 -3.10
CA ASN A 67 -4.87 11.20 -2.42
C ASN A 67 -6.04 10.74 -1.55
N GLY A 68 -6.21 9.43 -1.42
CA GLY A 68 -7.34 8.84 -0.73
C GLY A 68 -7.06 8.50 0.74
N PRO A 69 -8.06 7.90 1.41
CA PRO A 69 -8.00 7.66 2.85
C PRO A 69 -6.93 6.65 3.28
N ILE A 70 -6.59 5.66 2.46
CA ILE A 70 -5.56 4.68 2.83
C ILE A 70 -4.20 5.34 2.92
N ALA A 71 -3.84 6.13 1.91
CA ALA A 71 -2.57 6.83 1.90
C ALA A 71 -2.49 7.83 3.05
N ALA A 72 -3.58 8.57 3.29
CA ALA A 72 -3.64 9.52 4.40
C ALA A 72 -3.46 8.80 5.75
N ALA A 73 -4.12 7.67 5.94
CA ALA A 73 -3.99 6.88 7.17
C ALA A 73 -2.58 6.34 7.36
N LEU A 74 -1.95 5.87 6.28
CA LEU A 74 -0.57 5.38 6.34
C LEU A 74 0.38 6.50 6.76
N MET A 75 0.26 7.68 6.16
CA MET A 75 1.12 8.81 6.51
C MET A 75 0.90 9.26 7.95
N ALA A 76 -0.35 9.24 8.42
CA ALA A 76 -0.66 9.59 9.81
C ALA A 76 -0.07 8.60 10.82
N LYS A 77 0.09 7.33 10.44
CA LYS A 77 0.63 6.29 11.31
C LYS A 77 2.12 6.02 11.10
N ALA A 78 2.73 6.64 10.10
CA ALA A 78 4.11 6.31 9.72
C ALA A 78 5.10 6.49 10.87
N GLU A 79 5.03 7.59 11.59
CA GLU A 79 5.97 7.83 12.71
C GLU A 79 5.80 6.82 13.83
N GLU A 80 4.57 6.38 14.09
CA GLU A 80 4.29 5.44 15.15
C GLU A 80 4.69 4.01 14.79
N LEU A 81 4.41 3.60 13.57
CA LEU A 81 4.52 2.19 13.16
C LEU A 81 5.76 1.85 12.35
N LEU A 82 6.34 2.81 11.63
CA LEU A 82 7.41 2.55 10.69
C LEU A 82 8.77 3.01 11.21
N ALA A 83 9.79 2.16 10.99
CA ALA A 83 11.17 2.47 11.37
C ALA A 83 11.78 3.55 10.47
N GLU A 84 11.22 3.71 9.26
CA GLU A 84 11.68 4.71 8.28
C GLU A 84 10.47 5.15 7.45
N PRO A 85 10.53 6.34 6.80
CA PRO A 85 9.41 6.80 5.97
C PRO A 85 9.10 5.80 4.85
N PRO A 86 7.81 5.62 4.49
CA PRO A 86 7.47 4.72 3.39
C PRO A 86 7.99 5.28 2.08
N GLN A 87 8.49 4.39 1.23
CA GLN A 87 8.93 4.74 -0.12
C GLN A 87 7.84 4.35 -1.09
N ILE A 88 7.38 5.30 -1.89
CA ILE A 88 6.31 5.06 -2.86
C ILE A 88 6.93 4.93 -4.25
N HIS A 89 6.94 3.71 -4.79
CA HIS A 89 7.46 3.44 -6.11
C HIS A 89 6.32 3.37 -7.12
N LYS A 90 6.31 4.33 -8.05
CA LYS A 90 5.36 4.33 -9.16
C LYS A 90 5.95 3.47 -10.27
N ILE A 91 5.28 2.39 -10.60
CA ILE A 91 5.76 1.42 -11.57
C ILE A 91 4.70 1.13 -12.63
N SER A 92 5.12 0.55 -13.73
CA SER A 92 4.24 0.13 -14.80
C SER A 92 4.24 -1.39 -14.90
N LEU A 93 3.09 -1.94 -15.27
CA LEU A 93 2.98 -3.37 -15.49
C LEU A 93 3.41 -3.69 -16.92
N VAL A 94 4.29 -4.66 -17.05
CA VAL A 94 4.77 -5.11 -18.36
C VAL A 94 3.90 -6.24 -18.88
N ALA A 95 3.45 -7.10 -17.97
CA ALA A 95 2.60 -8.23 -18.30
C ALA A 95 1.77 -8.59 -17.07
N ALA A 96 0.60 -9.16 -17.30
CA ALA A 96 -0.27 -9.66 -16.22
C ALA A 96 -0.96 -10.92 -16.71
N LYS A 97 -1.28 -11.79 -15.76
CA LYS A 97 -2.02 -13.01 -16.03
C LYS A 97 -3.51 -12.76 -15.86
#